data_d4605de8c99933351a8c3a41a8e7b8a7
#
_entry.id   d4605de8c99933351a8c3a41a8e7b8a7
#
_cell.length_a   1.000
_cell.length_b   1.000
_cell.length_c   1.000
_cell.angle_alpha   90.00
_cell.angle_beta   90.00
_cell.angle_gamma   90.00
#
_symmetry.space_group_name_H-M   'P 1'
#
loop_
_entity.id
_entity.type
_entity.pdbx_description
1 polymer ?
#
loop_
_entity_poly.entity_id
_entity_poly.type
_entity_poly.pdbx_seq_one_letter_code
_entity_poly.pdbx_strand_id
1 'polypeptide(L)'
;MDSDLLEMSREQLIAEVRRLRAGIREHRDSTGHDLCWHHPALWGLLPEATDPLPAVPEWPQFLRGCILYRQSLDVQASEAPRTSEEASGARGGRA
;
A
#
# COMPACT_ATOMS: atom_id res chain seq x y z
N MET A 1 -10.10 14.91 -12.32
CA MET A 1 -9.93 13.55 -11.85
C MET A 1 -10.65 13.30 -10.54
N ASP A 2 -10.53 14.20 -9.60
CA ASP A 2 -11.21 14.05 -8.32
C ASP A 2 -12.32 15.06 -8.15
N SER A 3 -12.99 15.37 -9.26
CA SER A 3 -14.08 16.35 -9.24
C SER A 3 -15.25 15.88 -8.39
N ASP A 4 -15.36 14.57 -8.17
CA ASP A 4 -16.38 14.02 -7.30
C ASP A 4 -16.27 14.56 -5.88
N LEU A 5 -15.07 14.92 -5.44
CA LEU A 5 -14.88 15.46 -4.11
C LEU A 5 -15.58 16.81 -3.92
N LEU A 6 -15.69 17.57 -4.99
CA LEU A 6 -16.34 18.86 -4.94
C LEU A 6 -17.86 18.74 -4.76
N GLU A 7 -18.40 17.56 -5.10
CA GLU A 7 -19.82 17.29 -4.97
C GLU A 7 -20.19 16.65 -3.65
N MET A 8 -19.19 16.30 -2.84
CA MET A 8 -19.44 15.59 -1.60
C MET A 8 -19.83 16.53 -0.48
N SER A 9 -20.73 16.08 0.36
CA SER A 9 -21.03 16.79 1.60
C SER A 9 -19.87 16.64 2.58
N ARG A 10 -19.94 17.44 3.66
CA ARG A 10 -18.92 17.34 4.69
C ARG A 10 -18.86 15.94 5.27
N GLU A 11 -20.02 15.34 5.53
CA GLU A 11 -20.06 13.98 6.09
C GLU A 11 -19.47 12.96 5.14
N GLN A 12 -19.72 13.14 3.85
CA GLN A 12 -19.16 12.24 2.85
C GLN A 12 -17.64 12.40 2.77
N LEU A 13 -17.14 13.62 2.88
CA LEU A 13 -15.70 13.86 2.87
C LEU A 13 -15.05 13.24 4.11
N ILE A 14 -15.69 13.35 5.27
CA ILE A 14 -15.17 12.75 6.48
C ILE A 14 -15.11 11.23 6.33
N ALA A 15 -16.16 10.64 5.78
CA ALA A 15 -16.18 9.19 5.56
C ALA A 15 -15.07 8.77 4.62
N GLU A 16 -14.84 9.54 3.57
CA GLU A 16 -13.78 9.24 2.62
C GLU A 16 -12.41 9.29 3.27
N VAL A 17 -12.16 10.32 4.07
CA VAL A 17 -10.89 10.44 4.77
C VAL A 17 -10.68 9.28 5.73
N ARG A 18 -11.72 8.90 6.46
CA ARG A 18 -11.62 7.76 7.38
C ARG A 18 -11.30 6.47 6.65
N ARG A 19 -11.93 6.27 5.50
CA ARG A 19 -11.71 5.07 4.68
C ARG A 19 -10.26 5.01 4.21
N LEU A 20 -9.73 6.12 3.73
CA LEU A 20 -8.36 6.18 3.26
C LEU A 20 -7.36 5.97 4.39
N ARG A 21 -7.62 6.58 5.54
CA ARG A 21 -6.76 6.41 6.70
C ARG A 21 -6.76 4.98 7.20
N ALA A 22 -7.94 4.33 7.18
CA ALA A 22 -8.02 2.93 7.57
C ALA A 22 -7.20 2.05 6.63
N GLY A 23 -7.24 2.34 5.32
CA GLY A 23 -6.45 1.59 4.37
C GLY A 23 -4.95 1.75 4.61
N ILE A 24 -4.52 2.97 4.88
CA ILE A 24 -3.11 3.22 5.16
C ILE A 24 -2.67 2.48 6.41
N ARG A 25 -3.51 2.49 7.44
CA ARG A 25 -3.17 1.80 8.68
C ARG A 25 -3.12 0.29 8.47
N GLU A 26 -4.05 -0.24 7.68
CA GLU A 26 -4.04 -1.67 7.39
C GLU A 26 -2.75 -2.07 6.69
N HIS A 27 -2.32 -1.27 5.72
CA HIS A 27 -1.07 -1.54 5.02
C HIS A 27 0.11 -1.45 5.98
N ARG A 28 0.14 -0.42 6.84
CA ARG A 28 1.22 -0.23 7.80
C ARG A 28 1.33 -1.40 8.77
N ASP A 29 0.18 -1.89 9.24
CA ASP A 29 0.16 -2.89 10.30
C ASP A 29 0.21 -4.31 9.77
N SER A 30 0.21 -4.46 8.45
CA SER A 30 0.22 -5.78 7.82
C SER A 30 1.64 -6.31 7.72
N THR A 31 1.86 -7.55 8.10
CA THR A 31 3.14 -8.22 7.89
C THR A 31 3.11 -9.15 6.71
N GLY A 32 1.93 -9.43 6.17
CA GLY A 32 1.77 -10.33 5.03
C GLY A 32 1.31 -9.64 3.77
N HIS A 33 1.47 -8.33 3.71
CA HIS A 33 1.06 -7.54 2.56
C HIS A 33 -0.42 -7.70 2.25
N ASP A 34 -1.24 -7.59 3.29
CA ASP A 34 -2.70 -7.73 3.13
C ASP A 34 -3.27 -6.66 2.22
N LEU A 35 -2.65 -5.49 2.21
CA LEU A 35 -3.09 -4.40 1.37
C LEU A 35 -1.87 -3.88 0.62
N CYS A 36 -1.40 -4.66 -0.34
CA CYS A 36 -0.19 -4.33 -1.07
C CYS A 36 -0.52 -3.70 -2.43
N TRP A 37 0.55 -3.30 -3.12
CA TRP A 37 0.44 -2.62 -4.41
C TRP A 37 -0.42 -3.39 -5.42
N HIS A 38 -0.40 -4.71 -5.37
CA HIS A 38 -1.12 -5.52 -6.33
C HIS A 38 -2.48 -6.00 -5.81
N HIS A 39 -2.86 -5.57 -4.62
CA HIS A 39 -4.12 -6.03 -4.04
C HIS A 39 -5.28 -5.16 -4.50
N PRO A 40 -6.36 -5.78 -5.00
CA PRO A 40 -7.49 -4.97 -5.50
C PRO A 40 -8.09 -4.04 -4.45
N ALA A 41 -8.02 -4.41 -3.18
CA ALA A 41 -8.60 -3.58 -2.14
C ALA A 41 -7.88 -2.24 -1.99
N LEU A 42 -6.58 -2.20 -2.31
CA LEU A 42 -5.87 -0.93 -2.30
C LEU A 42 -6.42 0.00 -3.37
N TRP A 43 -6.58 -0.54 -4.57
CA TRP A 43 -7.03 0.25 -5.70
C TRP A 43 -8.50 0.59 -5.61
N GLY A 44 -9.27 -0.20 -4.86
CA GLY A 44 -10.65 0.12 -4.57
C GLY A 44 -10.82 1.37 -3.73
N LEU A 45 -9.74 1.90 -3.16
CA LEU A 45 -9.80 3.17 -2.44
C LEU A 45 -9.87 4.36 -3.38
N LEU A 46 -9.57 4.15 -4.66
CA LEU A 46 -9.65 5.21 -5.66
C LEU A 46 -10.97 5.15 -6.40
N PRO A 47 -11.45 6.29 -6.90
CA PRO A 47 -12.72 6.29 -7.68
C PRO A 47 -12.64 5.41 -8.92
N GLU A 48 -11.49 5.37 -9.59
CA GLU A 48 -11.33 4.55 -10.78
C GLU A 48 -11.12 3.07 -10.45
N ALA A 49 -10.93 2.78 -9.16
CA ALA A 49 -10.87 1.42 -8.65
C ALA A 49 -9.86 0.57 -9.40
N THR A 50 -10.33 -0.39 -10.20
CA THR A 50 -9.47 -1.40 -10.75
C THR A 50 -8.96 -1.11 -12.15
N ASP A 51 -9.12 0.09 -12.67
CA ASP A 51 -8.73 0.36 -14.05
C ASP A 51 -7.76 1.53 -14.11
N PRO A 52 -6.48 1.28 -14.43
CA PRO A 52 -5.89 -0.05 -14.66
C PRO A 52 -5.34 -0.65 -13.37
N LEU A 53 -5.35 -1.97 -13.27
CA LEU A 53 -4.64 -2.65 -12.20
C LEU A 53 -3.18 -2.84 -12.57
N PRO A 54 -2.26 -2.73 -11.62
CA PRO A 54 -0.86 -3.04 -11.91
C PRO A 54 -0.70 -4.52 -12.19
N ALA A 55 0.09 -4.81 -13.19
CA ALA A 55 0.42 -6.20 -13.53
C ALA A 55 1.43 -6.75 -12.54
N VAL A 56 1.29 -8.02 -12.18
CA VAL A 56 2.25 -8.68 -11.31
C VAL A 56 3.44 -9.12 -12.14
N PRO A 57 4.66 -8.68 -11.80
CA PRO A 57 5.84 -9.07 -12.57
C PRO A 57 6.19 -10.54 -12.34
N GLU A 58 6.91 -11.11 -13.29
CA GLU A 58 7.48 -12.42 -13.08
C GLU A 58 8.56 -12.37 -12.00
N TRP A 59 8.90 -13.54 -11.46
CA TRP A 59 9.79 -13.60 -10.31
C TRP A 59 11.13 -12.87 -10.51
N PRO A 60 11.84 -13.05 -11.64
CA PRO A 60 13.13 -12.35 -11.76
C PRO A 60 12.97 -10.83 -11.72
N GLN A 61 11.97 -10.31 -12.40
CA GLN A 61 11.72 -8.88 -12.43
C GLN A 61 11.27 -8.37 -11.06
N PHE A 62 10.46 -9.18 -10.39
CA PHE A 62 9.96 -8.80 -9.06
C PHE A 62 11.11 -8.70 -8.05
N LEU A 63 11.98 -9.70 -8.06
CA LEU A 63 13.13 -9.69 -7.15
C LEU A 63 14.06 -8.54 -7.44
N ARG A 64 14.28 -8.24 -8.70
CA ARG A 64 15.12 -7.11 -9.09
C ARG A 64 14.53 -5.80 -8.59
N GLY A 65 13.21 -5.66 -8.69
CA GLY A 65 12.53 -4.50 -8.17
C GLY A 65 12.67 -4.37 -6.67
N CYS A 66 12.61 -5.48 -5.96
CA CYS A 66 12.78 -5.46 -4.51
C CYS A 66 14.17 -4.97 -4.12
N ILE A 67 15.18 -5.41 -4.86
CA ILE A 67 16.56 -4.98 -4.60
C ILE A 67 16.68 -3.48 -4.84
N LEU A 68 16.15 -3.00 -5.96
CA LEU A 68 16.22 -1.58 -6.28
C LEU A 68 15.47 -0.75 -5.24
N TYR A 69 14.32 -1.22 -4.81
CA TYR A 69 13.56 -0.52 -3.79
C TYR A 69 14.35 -0.46 -2.49
N ARG A 70 14.94 -1.58 -2.08
CA ARG A 70 15.72 -1.60 -0.84
C ARG A 70 16.90 -0.64 -0.92
N GLN A 71 17.58 -0.60 -2.05
CA GLN A 71 18.69 0.32 -2.24
C GLN A 71 18.24 1.77 -2.14
N SER A 72 17.06 2.08 -2.69
CA SER A 72 16.56 3.44 -2.66
C SER A 72 16.28 3.92 -1.24
N LEU A 73 16.02 3.01 -0.31
CA LEU A 73 15.77 3.38 1.07
C LEU A 73 17.01 3.93 1.77
N ASP A 74 18.19 3.55 1.30
CA ASP A 74 19.42 4.10 1.86
C ASP A 74 19.57 5.58 1.57
N VAL A 75 18.91 6.05 0.53
CA VAL A 75 18.90 7.47 0.18
C VAL A 75 17.66 8.16 0.72
N GLN A 76 16.50 7.57 0.46
CA GLN A 76 15.22 8.23 0.78
C GLN A 76 14.88 8.16 2.26
N ALA A 77 15.32 7.11 2.94
CA ALA A 77 14.97 6.89 4.34
C ALA A 77 16.22 6.53 5.13
N SER A 78 17.27 7.34 4.98
CA SER A 78 18.56 7.06 5.61
C SER A 78 18.46 7.03 7.13
N GLU A 79 17.51 7.79 7.69
CA GLU A 79 17.36 7.87 9.15
C GLU A 79 16.37 6.86 9.70
N ALA A 80 15.73 6.06 8.84
CA ALA A 80 14.76 5.09 9.31
C ALA A 80 15.45 3.98 10.10
N PRO A 81 14.84 3.48 11.16
CA PRO A 81 15.42 2.37 11.91
C PRO A 81 15.62 1.15 11.04
N ARG A 82 16.68 0.43 11.30
CA ARG A 82 16.97 -0.82 10.60
C ARG A 82 16.70 -1.98 11.53
N THR A 83 16.36 -3.12 10.95
CA THR A 83 16.08 -4.32 11.72
C THR A 83 16.55 -5.53 10.95
N SER A 84 16.92 -6.57 11.67
CA SER A 84 17.23 -7.86 11.07
C SER A 84 16.04 -8.81 11.10
N GLU A 85 14.93 -8.37 11.64
CA GLU A 85 13.73 -9.20 11.68
C GLU A 85 13.17 -9.40 10.29
N GLU A 86 12.70 -10.60 10.02
CA GLU A 86 12.08 -10.89 8.74
C GLU A 86 10.63 -10.43 8.75
N ALA A 87 10.27 -9.72 7.69
CA ALA A 87 8.89 -9.27 7.55
C ALA A 87 8.01 -10.33 6.90
N SER A 88 8.61 -11.35 6.36
CA SER A 88 7.95 -12.26 5.48
C SER A 88 6.77 -12.94 6.12
N GLY A 89 5.74 -13.07 5.37
CA GLY A 89 4.64 -13.96 5.59
C GLY A 89 4.31 -14.26 7.04
N ALA A 90 4.83 -13.47 7.91
CA ALA A 90 4.59 -13.69 9.32
C ALA A 90 3.17 -13.38 9.71
N ARG A 91 2.30 -13.21 8.73
CA ARG A 91 0.93 -12.93 9.06
C ARG A 91 0.33 -14.06 9.88
N GLY A 92 0.84 -15.28 9.71
CA GLY A 92 0.41 -16.36 10.58
C GLY A 92 0.71 -16.07 12.03
N GLY A 93 1.79 -15.39 12.28
CA GLY A 93 2.15 -15.02 13.64
C GLY A 93 1.36 -13.86 14.17
N ARG A 94 0.72 -13.10 13.31
CA ARG A 94 -0.13 -12.01 13.73
C ARG A 94 -1.49 -12.48 14.19
N ALA A 95 -1.90 -13.56 13.66
CA ALA A 95 -3.25 -14.06 13.87
C ALA A 95 -3.57 -14.29 15.34
#